data_9f8cd83fba52d3e1ddbadbbf286da1ae
#
_entry.id   9f8cd83fba52d3e1ddbadbbf286da1ae
#
_cell.length_a   1.000
_cell.length_b   1.000
_cell.length_c   1.000
_cell.angle_alpha   90.00
_cell.angle_beta   90.00
_cell.angle_gamma   90.00
#
_symmetry.space_group_name_H-M   'P 1'
#
loop_
_entity.id
_entity.type
_entity.pdbx_description
1 polymer ?
#
loop_
_entity_poly.entity_id
_entity_poly.type
_entity_poly.pdbx_seq_one_letter_code
_entity_poly.pdbx_strand_id
1 'polypeptide(L)'
;MFIEPGDRVRVEDLLLGLIVQSGNDAAVALAEHVAGSEAGFADLMNQAAVKMSLKNTHFVNSTGLPHPDHFSTAYDISEITRTIIQEQPEHYGFYVIPEFTWNGITQKNRNPLLARDNTVDGVKTGHTKSAGYCLVGSAERKNMRLIASVMGAHDERSRANSVYSLLKYGFAAYEFHHLYGNQAPILRADVLKSTVESIPVGISQGIDLLLPKDSGASLEAKVRLSESLVAPLELGQEVGTLTVQLKGAVLVTRQLIALSPAPSASWLGGLTDSLRLWFR
;
A
#
# COMPACT_ATOMS: atom_id res chain seq x y z
N MET A 1 -25.14 -2.89 16.63
CA MET A 1 -24.63 -2.15 17.83
C MET A 1 -25.77 -1.84 18.79
N PHE A 2 -27.00 -1.78 18.28
CA PHE A 2 -28.21 -1.45 19.03
C PHE A 2 -28.21 -0.02 19.59
N ILE A 3 -27.90 0.96 18.75
CA ILE A 3 -28.07 2.38 19.07
C ILE A 3 -29.47 2.84 18.74
N GLU A 4 -30.00 3.78 19.53
CA GLU A 4 -31.34 4.31 19.39
C GLU A 4 -31.32 5.78 18.97
N PRO A 5 -32.39 6.27 18.32
CA PRO A 5 -32.49 7.70 17.99
C PRO A 5 -32.36 8.57 19.26
N GLY A 6 -31.41 9.53 19.22
CA GLY A 6 -31.15 10.44 20.35
C GLY A 6 -29.94 9.99 21.20
N ASP A 7 -29.39 8.80 21.00
CA ASP A 7 -28.17 8.38 21.67
C ASP A 7 -26.98 9.30 21.29
N ARG A 8 -26.13 9.57 22.28
CA ARG A 8 -24.85 10.23 22.08
C ARG A 8 -23.73 9.19 22.11
N VAL A 9 -23.18 8.91 20.95
CA VAL A 9 -22.16 7.88 20.76
C VAL A 9 -20.88 8.53 20.25
N ARG A 10 -19.75 8.18 20.81
CA ARG A 10 -18.44 8.64 20.27
C ARG A 10 -18.22 8.06 18.87
N VAL A 11 -17.59 8.82 17.99
CA VAL A 11 -17.26 8.37 16.64
C VAL A 11 -16.41 7.11 16.67
N GLU A 12 -15.46 7.02 17.62
CA GLU A 12 -14.64 5.83 17.84
C GLU A 12 -15.47 4.57 18.16
N ASP A 13 -16.49 4.71 19.02
CA ASP A 13 -17.37 3.59 19.38
C ASP A 13 -18.24 3.15 18.17
N LEU A 14 -18.67 4.12 17.33
CA LEU A 14 -19.36 3.81 16.07
C LEU A 14 -18.44 3.05 15.10
N LEU A 15 -17.18 3.47 14.96
CA LEU A 15 -16.20 2.77 14.13
C LEU A 15 -15.94 1.34 14.65
N LEU A 16 -15.78 1.16 15.95
CA LEU A 16 -15.62 -0.15 16.56
C LEU A 16 -16.87 -1.02 16.37
N GLY A 17 -18.06 -0.45 16.55
CA GLY A 17 -19.32 -1.13 16.29
C GLY A 17 -19.47 -1.58 14.83
N LEU A 18 -19.05 -0.73 13.89
CA LEU A 18 -19.02 -1.04 12.45
C LEU A 18 -18.01 -2.13 12.12
N ILE A 19 -16.77 -1.99 12.59
CA ILE A 19 -15.65 -2.87 12.22
C ILE A 19 -15.79 -4.24 12.87
N VAL A 20 -15.97 -4.29 14.20
CA VAL A 20 -15.96 -5.53 14.98
C VAL A 20 -17.25 -6.32 14.79
N GLN A 21 -18.39 -5.63 14.87
CA GLN A 21 -19.73 -6.26 14.90
C GLN A 21 -20.44 -6.21 13.55
N SER A 22 -19.98 -5.42 12.58
CA SER A 22 -20.71 -5.08 11.35
C SER A 22 -22.08 -4.42 11.66
N GLY A 23 -22.10 -3.44 12.57
CA GLY A 23 -23.30 -2.72 12.97
C GLY A 23 -23.82 -1.86 11.82
N ASN A 24 -24.99 -2.24 11.26
CA ASN A 24 -25.63 -1.43 10.20
C ASN A 24 -26.10 -0.09 10.75
N ASP A 25 -26.61 -0.07 11.98
CA ASP A 25 -26.97 1.13 12.72
C ASP A 25 -25.78 2.11 12.86
N ALA A 26 -24.61 1.59 13.23
CA ALA A 26 -23.38 2.39 13.29
C ALA A 26 -22.96 2.91 11.91
N ALA A 27 -23.11 2.11 10.85
CA ALA A 27 -22.80 2.53 9.48
C ALA A 27 -23.68 3.69 9.03
N VAL A 28 -25.00 3.60 9.25
CA VAL A 28 -25.96 4.65 8.90
C VAL A 28 -25.70 5.91 9.72
N ALA A 29 -25.48 5.78 11.05
CA ALA A 29 -25.19 6.94 11.91
C ALA A 29 -23.91 7.69 11.47
N LEU A 30 -22.84 6.96 11.12
CA LEU A 30 -21.62 7.55 10.57
C LEU A 30 -21.87 8.23 9.23
N ALA A 31 -22.62 7.58 8.34
CA ALA A 31 -22.95 8.12 7.02
C ALA A 31 -23.74 9.44 7.13
N GLU A 32 -24.77 9.48 7.96
CA GLU A 32 -25.57 10.68 8.21
C GLU A 32 -24.75 11.78 8.87
N HIS A 33 -23.86 11.43 9.81
CA HIS A 33 -22.99 12.41 10.48
C HIS A 33 -22.02 13.08 9.50
N VAL A 34 -21.43 12.31 8.57
CA VAL A 34 -20.43 12.80 7.63
C VAL A 34 -21.03 13.55 6.45
N ALA A 35 -22.15 13.05 5.90
CA ALA A 35 -22.73 13.54 4.65
C ALA A 35 -24.15 14.09 4.77
N GLY A 36 -24.73 14.12 5.97
CA GLY A 36 -26.09 14.57 6.21
C GLY A 36 -27.17 13.57 5.79
N SER A 37 -26.82 12.52 5.04
CA SER A 37 -27.70 11.42 4.64
C SER A 37 -26.91 10.20 4.18
N GLU A 38 -27.53 9.01 4.24
CA GLU A 38 -26.91 7.78 3.72
C GLU A 38 -26.67 7.87 2.19
N ALA A 39 -27.59 8.47 1.44
CA ALA A 39 -27.41 8.68 -0.01
C ALA A 39 -26.21 9.59 -0.32
N GLY A 40 -26.11 10.74 0.39
CA GLY A 40 -24.94 11.63 0.25
C GLY A 40 -23.62 10.93 0.61
N PHE A 41 -23.65 10.03 1.59
CA PHE A 41 -22.46 9.24 1.93
C PHE A 41 -22.11 8.21 0.83
N ALA A 42 -23.11 7.56 0.22
CA ALA A 42 -22.89 6.69 -0.92
C ALA A 42 -22.24 7.44 -2.10
N ASP A 43 -22.61 8.70 -2.34
CA ASP A 43 -21.96 9.57 -3.33
C ASP A 43 -20.47 9.80 -2.97
N LEU A 44 -20.15 10.06 -1.69
CA LEU A 44 -18.76 10.19 -1.24
C LEU A 44 -17.98 8.88 -1.39
N MET A 45 -18.59 7.72 -1.10
CA MET A 45 -17.99 6.41 -1.33
C MET A 45 -17.66 6.20 -2.81
N ASN A 46 -18.56 6.57 -3.73
CA ASN A 46 -18.32 6.46 -5.16
C ASN A 46 -17.23 7.44 -5.66
N GLN A 47 -17.18 8.66 -5.12
CA GLN A 47 -16.07 9.59 -5.40
C GLN A 47 -14.72 9.03 -4.93
N ALA A 48 -14.68 8.38 -3.76
CA ALA A 48 -13.49 7.71 -3.27
C ALA A 48 -13.09 6.53 -4.16
N ALA A 49 -14.06 5.73 -4.64
CA ALA A 49 -13.83 4.65 -5.58
C ALA A 49 -13.20 5.15 -6.89
N VAL A 50 -13.67 6.27 -7.43
CA VAL A 50 -13.09 6.92 -8.62
C VAL A 50 -11.65 7.38 -8.35
N LYS A 51 -11.37 8.03 -7.22
CA LYS A 51 -10.01 8.46 -6.83
C LYS A 51 -9.04 7.28 -6.72
N MET A 52 -9.51 6.14 -6.21
CA MET A 52 -8.75 4.90 -6.13
C MET A 52 -8.71 4.14 -7.47
N SER A 53 -9.33 4.67 -8.54
CA SER A 53 -9.41 4.03 -9.87
C SER A 53 -10.10 2.65 -9.87
N LEU A 54 -11.07 2.44 -8.98
CA LEU A 54 -11.84 1.20 -8.90
C LEU A 54 -12.88 1.16 -10.02
N LYS A 55 -12.67 0.29 -10.99
CA LYS A 55 -13.48 0.27 -12.23
C LYS A 55 -14.76 -0.56 -12.12
N ASN A 56 -14.82 -1.46 -11.14
CA ASN A 56 -15.89 -2.44 -11.00
C ASN A 56 -16.51 -2.36 -9.59
N THR A 57 -16.66 -1.15 -9.09
CA THR A 57 -17.23 -0.88 -7.77
C THR A 57 -18.21 0.26 -7.85
N HIS A 58 -19.41 0.05 -7.28
CA HIS A 58 -20.43 1.06 -7.12
C HIS A 58 -21.18 0.83 -5.81
N PHE A 59 -21.34 1.89 -5.03
CA PHE A 59 -22.01 1.88 -3.73
C PHE A 59 -23.35 2.61 -3.80
N VAL A 60 -24.38 2.06 -3.17
CA VAL A 60 -25.73 2.63 -3.09
C VAL A 60 -26.14 2.95 -1.65
N ASN A 61 -25.50 2.26 -0.69
CA ASN A 61 -25.74 2.46 0.74
C ASN A 61 -24.44 2.26 1.54
N SER A 62 -24.46 2.67 2.80
CA SER A 62 -23.32 2.56 3.72
C SER A 62 -23.14 1.18 4.34
N THR A 63 -24.17 0.36 4.30
CA THR A 63 -24.27 -0.90 5.04
C THR A 63 -23.83 -2.11 4.23
N GLY A 64 -23.86 -2.03 2.92
CA GLY A 64 -23.66 -3.17 2.02
C GLY A 64 -24.91 -4.06 1.88
N LEU A 65 -26.08 -3.58 2.27
CA LEU A 65 -27.32 -4.30 2.02
C LEU A 65 -27.60 -4.43 0.52
N PRO A 66 -28.23 -5.54 0.09
CA PRO A 66 -28.38 -5.86 -1.32
C PRO A 66 -29.15 -4.78 -2.10
N HIS A 67 -28.56 -4.39 -3.23
CA HIS A 67 -29.19 -3.58 -4.27
C HIS A 67 -28.58 -3.98 -5.62
N PRO A 68 -29.34 -4.00 -6.73
CA PRO A 68 -28.80 -4.39 -8.04
C PRO A 68 -27.55 -3.61 -8.45
N ASP A 69 -27.52 -2.33 -8.14
CA ASP A 69 -26.41 -1.42 -8.48
C ASP A 69 -25.33 -1.34 -7.37
N HIS A 70 -25.43 -2.15 -6.30
CA HIS A 70 -24.41 -2.20 -5.25
C HIS A 70 -23.49 -3.40 -5.48
N PHE A 71 -22.32 -3.16 -6.05
CA PHE A 71 -21.40 -4.22 -6.43
C PHE A 71 -19.94 -3.81 -6.27
N SER A 72 -19.09 -4.81 -6.13
CA SER A 72 -17.64 -4.68 -6.14
C SER A 72 -16.99 -5.98 -6.60
N THR A 73 -15.67 -6.00 -6.68
CA THR A 73 -14.86 -7.19 -6.99
C THR A 73 -13.86 -7.50 -5.88
N ALA A 74 -13.35 -8.73 -5.85
CA ALA A 74 -12.29 -9.11 -4.92
C ALA A 74 -11.03 -8.23 -5.10
N TYR A 75 -10.72 -7.84 -6.32
CA TYR A 75 -9.61 -6.94 -6.63
C TYR A 75 -9.85 -5.55 -6.05
N ASP A 76 -10.98 -4.92 -6.38
CA ASP A 76 -11.28 -3.55 -5.93
C ASP A 76 -11.34 -3.45 -4.39
N ILE A 77 -11.91 -4.46 -3.72
CA ILE A 77 -11.92 -4.52 -2.25
C ILE A 77 -10.50 -4.70 -1.67
N SER A 78 -9.62 -5.43 -2.36
CA SER A 78 -8.20 -5.50 -1.96
C SER A 78 -7.50 -4.14 -2.11
N GLU A 79 -7.81 -3.38 -3.15
CA GLU A 79 -7.28 -2.03 -3.35
C GLU A 79 -7.80 -1.04 -2.30
N ILE A 80 -9.09 -1.09 -1.95
CA ILE A 80 -9.64 -0.32 -0.81
C ILE A 80 -8.87 -0.65 0.47
N THR A 81 -8.67 -1.94 0.74
CA THR A 81 -7.93 -2.40 1.93
C THR A 81 -6.50 -1.88 1.93
N ARG A 82 -5.80 -1.97 0.79
CA ARG A 82 -4.43 -1.46 0.65
C ARG A 82 -4.36 0.03 0.93
N THR A 83 -5.31 0.80 0.38
CA THR A 83 -5.40 2.25 0.60
C THR A 83 -5.62 2.59 2.08
N ILE A 84 -6.53 1.89 2.77
CA ILE A 84 -6.77 2.08 4.21
C ILE A 84 -5.49 1.82 5.02
N ILE A 85 -4.78 0.73 4.73
CA ILE A 85 -3.54 0.38 5.43
C ILE A 85 -2.46 1.45 5.23
N GLN A 86 -2.34 1.99 4.01
CA GLN A 86 -1.30 2.97 3.66
C GLN A 86 -1.61 4.38 4.12
N GLU A 87 -2.87 4.81 4.00
CA GLU A 87 -3.27 6.20 4.25
C GLU A 87 -3.83 6.43 5.66
N GLN A 88 -4.30 5.37 6.34
CA GLN A 88 -4.92 5.44 7.66
C GLN A 88 -4.33 4.42 8.65
N PRO A 89 -3.00 4.34 8.81
CA PRO A 89 -2.36 3.30 9.62
C PRO A 89 -2.78 3.33 11.09
N GLU A 90 -3.05 4.52 11.65
CA GLU A 90 -3.50 4.68 13.04
C GLU A 90 -4.89 4.05 13.25
N HIS A 91 -5.83 4.30 12.34
CA HIS A 91 -7.18 3.75 12.42
C HIS A 91 -7.26 2.29 11.97
N TYR A 92 -6.29 1.83 11.17
CA TYR A 92 -6.22 0.43 10.76
C TYR A 92 -6.08 -0.51 11.97
N GLY A 93 -5.48 -0.06 13.06
CA GLY A 93 -5.40 -0.80 14.31
C GLY A 93 -6.74 -1.23 14.92
N PHE A 94 -7.87 -0.64 14.51
CA PHE A 94 -9.20 -1.07 14.97
C PHE A 94 -9.61 -2.45 14.42
N TYR A 95 -9.06 -2.87 13.29
CA TYR A 95 -9.42 -4.15 12.66
C TYR A 95 -8.90 -5.38 13.40
N VAL A 96 -7.85 -5.23 14.22
CA VAL A 96 -7.28 -6.33 15.02
C VAL A 96 -8.02 -6.54 16.34
N ILE A 97 -8.89 -5.61 16.75
CA ILE A 97 -9.61 -5.67 18.03
C ILE A 97 -10.50 -6.92 18.07
N PRO A 98 -10.29 -7.83 19.05
CA PRO A 98 -10.94 -9.14 19.05
C PRO A 98 -12.41 -9.10 19.48
N GLU A 99 -12.79 -8.11 20.30
CA GLU A 99 -14.15 -7.93 20.80
C GLU A 99 -14.42 -6.48 21.16
N PHE A 100 -15.68 -6.09 21.15
CA PHE A 100 -16.12 -4.77 21.52
C PHE A 100 -17.38 -4.85 22.39
N THR A 101 -17.45 -4.03 23.43
CA THR A 101 -18.57 -3.96 24.35
C THR A 101 -19.30 -2.63 24.19
N TRP A 102 -20.59 -2.69 23.93
CA TRP A 102 -21.48 -1.55 23.91
C TRP A 102 -22.73 -1.81 24.75
N ASN A 103 -23.13 -0.88 25.61
CA ASN A 103 -24.28 -1.01 26.51
C ASN A 103 -24.31 -2.35 27.29
N GLY A 104 -23.15 -2.80 27.79
CA GLY A 104 -23.02 -4.06 28.53
C GLY A 104 -23.07 -5.33 27.67
N ILE A 105 -23.21 -5.21 26.34
CA ILE A 105 -23.22 -6.34 25.41
C ILE A 105 -21.86 -6.47 24.74
N THR A 106 -21.12 -7.53 25.07
CA THR A 106 -19.84 -7.85 24.45
C THR A 106 -20.05 -8.74 23.23
N GLN A 107 -19.48 -8.35 22.10
CA GLN A 107 -19.51 -9.12 20.85
C GLN A 107 -18.10 -9.30 20.29
N LYS A 108 -17.81 -10.51 19.80
CA LYS A 108 -16.53 -10.84 19.18
C LYS A 108 -16.44 -10.31 17.76
N ASN A 109 -15.20 -10.01 17.33
CA ASN A 109 -14.93 -9.72 15.95
C ASN A 109 -15.34 -10.89 15.06
N ARG A 110 -16.05 -10.58 13.97
CA ARG A 110 -16.56 -11.59 13.04
C ARG A 110 -15.48 -12.20 12.14
N ASN A 111 -14.26 -11.67 12.16
CA ASN A 111 -13.13 -12.24 11.45
C ASN A 111 -12.47 -13.36 12.26
N PRO A 112 -12.72 -14.65 11.91
CA PRO A 112 -12.19 -15.77 12.69
C PRO A 112 -10.67 -15.96 12.52
N LEU A 113 -10.06 -15.29 11.55
CA LEU A 113 -8.61 -15.41 11.30
C LEU A 113 -7.79 -14.74 12.39
N LEU A 114 -8.31 -13.70 13.06
CA LEU A 114 -7.65 -13.02 14.18
C LEU A 114 -7.30 -13.96 15.34
N ALA A 115 -8.18 -14.96 15.62
CA ALA A 115 -7.92 -15.97 16.64
C ALA A 115 -7.08 -17.15 16.13
N ARG A 116 -6.98 -17.32 14.80
CA ARG A 116 -6.32 -18.46 14.16
C ARG A 116 -4.83 -18.23 13.89
N ASP A 117 -4.46 -16.99 13.61
CA ASP A 117 -3.10 -16.61 13.20
C ASP A 117 -2.80 -15.21 13.73
N ASN A 118 -1.84 -15.11 14.64
CA ASN A 118 -1.44 -13.85 15.29
C ASN A 118 -0.73 -12.86 14.36
N THR A 119 -0.44 -13.25 13.14
CA THR A 119 0.09 -12.35 12.10
C THR A 119 -1.01 -11.70 11.27
N VAL A 120 -2.27 -12.15 11.41
CA VAL A 120 -3.45 -11.53 10.80
C VAL A 120 -3.88 -10.33 11.64
N ASP A 121 -4.01 -9.17 11.00
CA ASP A 121 -4.37 -7.90 11.63
C ASP A 121 -5.64 -7.24 11.08
N GLY A 122 -6.37 -7.98 10.24
CA GLY A 122 -7.63 -7.48 9.65
C GLY A 122 -8.23 -8.47 8.65
N VAL A 123 -9.29 -8.17 7.92
CA VAL A 123 -9.90 -6.85 7.83
C VAL A 123 -11.40 -6.97 8.12
N LYS A 124 -12.19 -7.49 7.17
CA LYS A 124 -13.66 -7.42 7.29
C LYS A 124 -14.36 -8.59 6.64
N THR A 125 -15.39 -9.07 7.32
CA THR A 125 -16.35 -10.05 6.79
C THR A 125 -17.56 -9.34 6.18
N GLY A 126 -18.18 -9.97 5.18
CA GLY A 126 -19.47 -9.60 4.64
C GLY A 126 -20.33 -10.83 4.37
N HIS A 127 -21.65 -10.67 4.42
CA HIS A 127 -22.57 -11.71 4.02
C HIS A 127 -23.92 -11.11 3.63
N THR A 128 -24.40 -11.51 2.45
CA THR A 128 -25.80 -11.39 2.04
C THR A 128 -26.20 -12.64 1.28
N LYS A 129 -27.51 -12.87 1.10
CA LYS A 129 -27.97 -14.02 0.29
C LYS A 129 -27.47 -13.95 -1.15
N SER A 130 -27.37 -12.75 -1.72
CA SER A 130 -26.92 -12.55 -3.11
C SER A 130 -25.40 -12.62 -3.27
N ALA A 131 -24.63 -12.08 -2.32
CA ALA A 131 -23.19 -12.03 -2.39
C ALA A 131 -22.49 -13.29 -1.83
N GLY A 132 -23.21 -14.16 -1.10
CA GLY A 132 -22.61 -15.26 -0.35
C GLY A 132 -21.74 -14.75 0.80
N TYR A 133 -20.82 -15.60 1.28
CA TYR A 133 -19.93 -15.26 2.38
C TYR A 133 -18.62 -14.67 1.84
N CYS A 134 -18.29 -13.46 2.29
CA CYS A 134 -17.14 -12.70 1.85
C CYS A 134 -16.18 -12.43 3.02
N LEU A 135 -14.87 -12.38 2.74
CA LEU A 135 -13.85 -12.01 3.71
C LEU A 135 -12.65 -11.41 2.99
N VAL A 136 -12.19 -10.29 3.50
CA VAL A 136 -10.85 -9.77 3.23
C VAL A 136 -10.01 -10.02 4.46
N GLY A 137 -8.85 -10.63 4.28
CA GLY A 137 -7.84 -10.83 5.32
C GLY A 137 -6.55 -10.09 4.96
N SER A 138 -5.89 -9.53 5.96
CA SER A 138 -4.53 -9.00 5.85
C SER A 138 -3.66 -9.63 6.91
N ALA A 139 -2.41 -9.90 6.55
CA ALA A 139 -1.40 -10.41 7.47
C ALA A 139 -0.04 -9.82 7.14
N GLU A 140 0.79 -9.63 8.16
CA GLU A 140 2.16 -9.14 8.00
C GLU A 140 3.17 -10.08 8.66
N ARG A 141 4.20 -10.47 7.91
CA ARG A 141 5.31 -11.32 8.38
C ARG A 141 6.62 -10.82 7.82
N LYS A 142 7.61 -10.54 8.67
CA LYS A 142 8.98 -10.15 8.26
C LYS A 142 8.97 -9.02 7.22
N ASN A 143 8.24 -7.95 7.49
CA ASN A 143 8.05 -6.78 6.62
C ASN A 143 7.33 -7.06 5.28
N MET A 144 6.79 -8.27 5.09
CA MET A 144 5.94 -8.60 3.97
C MET A 144 4.48 -8.60 4.41
N ARG A 145 3.68 -7.71 3.82
CA ARG A 145 2.23 -7.66 4.02
C ARG A 145 1.52 -8.28 2.83
N LEU A 146 0.54 -9.12 3.09
CA LEU A 146 -0.34 -9.68 2.08
C LEU A 146 -1.80 -9.39 2.41
N ILE A 147 -2.57 -9.12 1.37
CA ILE A 147 -4.02 -8.96 1.42
C ILE A 147 -4.62 -10.06 0.56
N ALA A 148 -5.61 -10.76 1.09
CA ALA A 148 -6.32 -11.81 0.38
C ALA A 148 -7.83 -11.59 0.50
N SER A 149 -8.52 -11.54 -0.64
CA SER A 149 -9.96 -11.32 -0.74
C SER A 149 -10.67 -12.54 -1.33
N VAL A 150 -11.71 -13.00 -0.65
CA VAL A 150 -12.60 -14.08 -1.12
C VAL A 150 -14.03 -13.59 -1.06
N MET A 151 -14.71 -13.68 -2.19
CA MET A 151 -16.11 -13.31 -2.37
C MET A 151 -16.93 -14.54 -2.76
N GLY A 152 -18.20 -14.59 -2.36
CA GLY A 152 -19.14 -15.61 -2.82
C GLY A 152 -18.92 -17.02 -2.29
N ALA A 153 -18.23 -17.19 -1.16
CA ALA A 153 -18.12 -18.51 -0.55
C ALA A 153 -19.50 -18.99 -0.04
N HIS A 154 -19.66 -20.31 0.07
CA HIS A 154 -20.97 -20.90 0.44
C HIS A 154 -21.23 -20.89 1.95
N ASP A 155 -20.20 -20.80 2.79
CA ASP A 155 -20.32 -20.69 4.24
C ASP A 155 -19.15 -19.92 4.89
N GLU A 156 -19.27 -19.67 6.19
CA GLU A 156 -18.27 -18.93 6.97
C GLU A 156 -16.94 -19.65 7.07
N ARG A 157 -16.97 -20.97 7.19
CA ARG A 157 -15.77 -21.80 7.33
C ARG A 157 -14.96 -21.83 6.03
N SER A 158 -15.66 -21.99 4.89
CA SER A 158 -14.99 -22.03 3.59
C SER A 158 -14.39 -20.69 3.22
N ARG A 159 -15.09 -19.54 3.45
CA ARG A 159 -14.48 -18.21 3.23
C ARG A 159 -13.20 -18.01 4.04
N ALA A 160 -13.24 -18.39 5.35
CA ALA A 160 -12.09 -18.24 6.23
C ALA A 160 -10.93 -19.16 5.82
N ASN A 161 -11.22 -20.42 5.47
CA ASN A 161 -10.21 -21.36 5.00
C ASN A 161 -9.57 -20.90 3.68
N SER A 162 -10.35 -20.37 2.75
CA SER A 162 -9.86 -19.89 1.46
C SER A 162 -8.92 -18.70 1.63
N VAL A 163 -9.32 -17.69 2.42
CA VAL A 163 -8.44 -16.53 2.70
C VAL A 163 -7.16 -16.98 3.41
N TYR A 164 -7.27 -17.84 4.41
CA TYR A 164 -6.09 -18.36 5.11
C TYR A 164 -5.15 -19.15 4.18
N SER A 165 -5.70 -19.95 3.27
CA SER A 165 -4.90 -20.70 2.29
C SER A 165 -4.19 -19.78 1.30
N LEU A 166 -4.84 -18.70 0.84
CA LEU A 166 -4.22 -17.69 -0.03
C LEU A 166 -3.07 -16.98 0.70
N LEU A 167 -3.27 -16.55 1.94
CA LEU A 167 -2.20 -15.94 2.74
C LEU A 167 -1.02 -16.90 2.94
N LYS A 168 -1.32 -18.17 3.32
CA LYS A 168 -0.27 -19.21 3.44
C LYS A 168 0.49 -19.42 2.13
N TYR A 169 -0.21 -19.49 1.02
CA TYR A 169 0.41 -19.63 -0.30
C TYR A 169 1.33 -18.45 -0.59
N GLY A 170 0.84 -17.22 -0.41
CA GLY A 170 1.63 -16.03 -0.69
C GLY A 170 2.91 -15.97 0.16
N PHE A 171 2.82 -16.20 1.48
CA PHE A 171 4.01 -16.25 2.35
C PHE A 171 4.94 -17.45 2.08
N ALA A 172 4.41 -18.53 1.49
CA ALA A 172 5.23 -19.67 1.09
C ALA A 172 5.92 -19.46 -0.25
N ALA A 173 5.25 -18.78 -1.20
CA ALA A 173 5.71 -18.64 -2.58
C ALA A 173 6.53 -17.39 -2.84
N TYR A 174 6.40 -16.36 -2.00
CA TYR A 174 7.06 -15.07 -2.20
C TYR A 174 7.91 -14.68 -1.00
N GLU A 175 8.86 -13.78 -1.24
CA GLU A 175 9.71 -13.16 -0.23
C GLU A 175 9.93 -11.69 -0.52
N PHE A 176 10.15 -10.91 0.56
CA PHE A 176 10.40 -9.48 0.50
C PHE A 176 11.89 -9.19 0.41
N HIS A 177 12.26 -8.36 -0.56
CA HIS A 177 13.62 -7.90 -0.77
C HIS A 177 13.71 -6.39 -0.62
N HIS A 178 14.40 -5.93 0.42
CA HIS A 178 14.82 -4.54 0.55
C HIS A 178 16.15 -4.36 -0.18
N LEU A 179 16.15 -3.76 -1.37
CA LEU A 179 17.34 -3.62 -2.20
C LEU A 179 18.11 -2.34 -1.89
N TYR A 180 17.41 -1.23 -1.77
CA TYR A 180 18.00 0.08 -1.52
C TYR A 180 17.06 0.92 -0.63
N GLY A 181 17.65 1.62 0.35
CA GLY A 181 16.92 2.59 1.16
C GLY A 181 16.65 3.92 0.44
N ASN A 182 15.85 4.78 1.08
CA ASN A 182 15.65 6.14 0.59
C ASN A 182 16.98 6.92 0.64
N GLN A 183 17.26 7.69 -0.41
CA GLN A 183 18.48 8.49 -0.54
C GLN A 183 19.78 7.66 -0.39
N ALA A 184 19.71 6.34 -0.62
CA ALA A 184 20.87 5.48 -0.54
C ALA A 184 21.86 5.81 -1.66
N PRO A 185 23.16 5.99 -1.36
CA PRO A 185 24.18 6.13 -2.38
C PRO A 185 24.37 4.78 -3.08
N ILE A 186 24.33 4.80 -4.41
CA ILE A 186 24.53 3.63 -5.27
C ILE A 186 25.99 3.57 -5.75
N LEU A 187 26.52 4.71 -6.16
CA LEU A 187 27.90 4.84 -6.65
C LEU A 187 28.45 6.26 -6.44
N ARG A 188 29.73 6.45 -6.71
CA ARG A 188 30.33 7.76 -6.90
C ARG A 188 30.55 7.98 -8.40
N ALA A 189 30.18 9.16 -8.89
CA ALA A 189 30.35 9.53 -10.29
C ALA A 189 31.29 10.74 -10.41
N ASP A 190 32.23 10.67 -11.34
CA ASP A 190 33.14 11.75 -11.64
C ASP A 190 32.38 12.92 -12.29
N VAL A 191 32.74 14.15 -11.92
CA VAL A 191 32.13 15.37 -12.44
C VAL A 191 33.18 16.26 -13.07
N LEU A 192 33.02 16.55 -14.36
CA LEU A 192 33.91 17.42 -15.11
C LEU A 192 33.66 18.89 -14.79
N LYS A 193 34.70 19.71 -14.91
CA LYS A 193 34.66 21.16 -14.65
C LYS A 193 34.13 21.54 -13.27
N SER A 194 34.35 20.68 -12.29
CA SER A 194 33.91 20.86 -10.91
C SER A 194 35.08 21.15 -9.98
N THR A 195 34.78 21.79 -8.84
CA THR A 195 35.73 21.93 -7.72
C THR A 195 35.89 20.62 -6.93
N VAL A 196 35.01 19.63 -7.17
CA VAL A 196 35.07 18.28 -6.58
C VAL A 196 35.27 17.26 -7.69
N GLU A 197 36.07 16.21 -7.43
CA GLU A 197 36.36 15.18 -8.44
C GLU A 197 35.14 14.28 -8.69
N SER A 198 34.40 13.95 -7.66
CA SER A 198 33.25 13.05 -7.74
C SER A 198 32.19 13.37 -6.68
N ILE A 199 30.96 13.01 -6.97
CA ILE A 199 29.82 13.12 -6.06
C ILE A 199 29.17 11.77 -5.82
N PRO A 200 28.52 11.55 -4.66
CA PRO A 200 27.65 10.42 -4.47
C PRO A 200 26.39 10.58 -5.33
N VAL A 201 26.01 9.50 -6.01
CA VAL A 201 24.81 9.40 -6.85
C VAL A 201 23.94 8.28 -6.29
N GLY A 202 22.67 8.51 -6.17
CA GLY A 202 21.72 7.55 -5.60
C GLY A 202 20.30 7.76 -6.11
N ILE A 203 19.34 7.22 -5.40
CA ILE A 203 17.90 7.31 -5.71
C ILE A 203 17.16 8.05 -4.59
N SER A 204 16.12 8.82 -4.94
CA SER A 204 15.31 9.55 -3.97
C SER A 204 14.42 8.63 -3.13
N GLN A 205 13.86 7.61 -3.75
CA GLN A 205 12.98 6.62 -3.13
C GLN A 205 13.62 5.24 -3.20
N GLY A 206 13.60 4.51 -2.08
CA GLY A 206 14.09 3.14 -1.99
C GLY A 206 13.41 2.17 -2.93
N ILE A 207 13.97 0.99 -3.03
CA ILE A 207 13.44 -0.11 -3.86
C ILE A 207 13.20 -1.31 -2.97
N ASP A 208 11.92 -1.61 -2.78
CA ASP A 208 11.40 -2.80 -2.14
C ASP A 208 10.67 -3.65 -3.18
N LEU A 209 10.97 -4.94 -3.20
CA LEU A 209 10.38 -5.88 -4.17
C LEU A 209 9.81 -7.09 -3.44
N LEU A 210 8.64 -7.53 -3.89
CA LEU A 210 8.06 -8.82 -3.54
C LEU A 210 8.28 -9.76 -4.71
N LEU A 211 9.08 -10.80 -4.50
CA LEU A 211 9.51 -11.70 -5.56
C LEU A 211 9.20 -13.17 -5.21
N PRO A 212 9.04 -14.04 -6.20
CA PRO A 212 9.03 -15.48 -5.95
C PRO A 212 10.26 -15.90 -5.15
N LYS A 213 10.10 -16.82 -4.20
CA LYS A 213 11.21 -17.35 -3.40
C LYS A 213 12.35 -17.85 -4.30
N ASP A 214 13.55 -17.72 -3.77
CA ASP A 214 14.79 -18.14 -4.43
C ASP A 214 15.12 -17.40 -5.73
N SER A 215 14.34 -16.36 -6.08
CA SER A 215 14.61 -15.57 -7.28
C SER A 215 15.60 -14.42 -7.05
N GLY A 216 15.86 -14.06 -5.80
CA GLY A 216 16.74 -12.93 -5.42
C GLY A 216 18.16 -13.04 -5.99
N ALA A 217 18.72 -14.25 -6.07
CA ALA A 217 20.04 -14.48 -6.66
C ALA A 217 20.13 -14.17 -8.16
N SER A 218 18.99 -14.05 -8.85
CA SER A 218 18.91 -13.70 -10.28
C SER A 218 18.57 -12.24 -10.53
N LEU A 219 18.58 -11.41 -9.48
CA LEU A 219 18.40 -9.97 -9.61
C LEU A 219 19.66 -9.31 -10.16
N GLU A 220 19.47 -8.44 -11.13
CA GLU A 220 20.52 -7.61 -11.71
C GLU A 220 20.15 -6.15 -11.56
N ALA A 221 21.07 -5.32 -11.05
CA ALA A 221 20.94 -3.88 -11.02
C ALA A 221 21.85 -3.24 -12.07
N LYS A 222 21.29 -2.49 -13.01
CA LYS A 222 22.03 -1.81 -14.08
C LYS A 222 21.94 -0.31 -13.88
N VAL A 223 23.10 0.32 -13.77
CA VAL A 223 23.23 1.79 -13.71
C VAL A 223 23.57 2.30 -15.09
N ARG A 224 22.86 3.34 -15.52
CA ARG A 224 23.19 4.11 -16.71
C ARG A 224 23.22 5.58 -16.32
N LEU A 225 24.41 6.16 -16.25
CA LEU A 225 24.57 7.59 -16.09
C LEU A 225 24.23 8.31 -17.42
N SER A 226 23.72 9.53 -17.31
CA SER A 226 23.73 10.47 -18.43
C SER A 226 25.15 10.60 -18.94
N GLU A 227 25.32 11.02 -20.19
CA GLU A 227 26.67 11.28 -20.73
C GLU A 227 27.47 12.09 -19.72
N SER A 228 28.71 12.36 -19.88
CA SER A 228 29.61 12.99 -18.89
C SER A 228 28.92 14.00 -17.97
N LEU A 229 28.96 13.79 -16.66
CA LEU A 229 28.43 14.74 -15.69
C LEU A 229 29.33 15.98 -15.68
N VAL A 230 28.75 17.15 -15.91
CA VAL A 230 29.45 18.42 -16.00
C VAL A 230 28.87 19.39 -14.97
N ALA A 231 29.74 20.02 -14.19
CA ALA A 231 29.34 21.07 -13.24
C ALA A 231 28.80 22.33 -13.94
N PRO A 232 27.87 23.09 -13.29
CA PRO A 232 27.37 22.86 -11.94
C PRO A 232 26.29 21.76 -11.90
N LEU A 233 26.28 21.00 -10.82
CA LEU A 233 25.17 20.05 -10.50
C LEU A 233 24.56 20.43 -9.16
N GLU A 234 23.24 20.43 -9.10
CA GLU A 234 22.49 20.72 -7.90
C GLU A 234 22.15 19.43 -7.15
N LEU A 235 21.93 19.55 -5.83
CA LEU A 235 21.38 18.46 -5.02
C LEU A 235 20.03 18.04 -5.58
N GLY A 236 19.83 16.74 -5.80
CA GLY A 236 18.59 16.19 -6.36
C GLY A 236 18.48 16.24 -7.89
N GLN A 237 19.46 16.83 -8.59
CA GLN A 237 19.47 16.85 -10.05
C GLN A 237 19.57 15.44 -10.61
N GLU A 238 18.74 15.13 -11.61
CA GLU A 238 18.78 13.85 -12.32
C GLU A 238 20.06 13.69 -13.12
N VAL A 239 20.72 12.55 -12.95
CA VAL A 239 22.04 12.26 -13.54
C VAL A 239 22.12 10.88 -14.22
N GLY A 240 21.00 10.15 -14.27
CA GLY A 240 20.97 8.85 -14.91
C GLY A 240 19.78 8.01 -14.47
N THR A 241 19.88 6.70 -14.68
CA THR A 241 18.85 5.73 -14.32
C THR A 241 19.44 4.47 -13.67
N LEU A 242 18.73 3.95 -12.67
CA LEU A 242 18.93 2.61 -12.10
C LEU A 242 17.77 1.71 -12.55
N THR A 243 18.11 0.60 -13.18
CA THR A 243 17.13 -0.41 -13.60
C THR A 243 17.41 -1.72 -12.89
N VAL A 244 16.40 -2.26 -12.20
CA VAL A 244 16.47 -3.59 -11.60
C VAL A 244 15.71 -4.58 -12.48
N GLN A 245 16.36 -5.71 -12.78
CA GLN A 245 15.85 -6.75 -13.66
C GLN A 245 15.88 -8.10 -12.96
N LEU A 246 14.93 -8.95 -13.33
CA LEU A 246 14.92 -10.36 -12.96
C LEU A 246 14.90 -11.21 -14.24
N LYS A 247 15.95 -11.99 -14.49
CA LYS A 247 16.09 -12.82 -15.70
C LYS A 247 15.83 -12.05 -17.00
N GLY A 248 16.31 -10.79 -17.06
CA GLY A 248 16.16 -9.89 -18.21
C GLY A 248 14.84 -9.09 -18.26
N ALA A 249 13.84 -9.44 -17.44
CA ALA A 249 12.62 -8.64 -17.33
C ALA A 249 12.83 -7.45 -16.39
N VAL A 250 12.52 -6.24 -16.84
CA VAL A 250 12.60 -5.03 -16.03
C VAL A 250 11.49 -5.04 -14.97
N LEU A 251 11.87 -4.98 -13.70
CA LEU A 251 10.95 -4.90 -12.57
C LEU A 251 10.67 -3.46 -12.17
N VAL A 252 11.73 -2.65 -12.09
CA VAL A 252 11.63 -1.24 -11.69
C VAL A 252 12.76 -0.42 -12.32
N THR A 253 12.45 0.82 -12.67
CA THR A 253 13.43 1.85 -13.04
C THR A 253 13.25 3.05 -12.13
N ARG A 254 14.37 3.61 -11.66
CA ARG A 254 14.41 4.83 -10.82
C ARG A 254 15.38 5.81 -11.43
N GLN A 255 15.07 7.11 -11.32
CA GLN A 255 16.01 8.17 -11.64
C GLN A 255 17.14 8.20 -10.61
N LEU A 256 18.36 8.27 -11.11
CA LEU A 256 19.54 8.54 -10.30
C LEU A 256 19.68 10.04 -10.14
N ILE A 257 19.94 10.48 -8.93
CA ILE A 257 20.09 11.88 -8.57
C ILE A 257 21.43 12.14 -7.91
N ALA A 258 21.93 13.37 -8.05
CA ALA A 258 23.07 13.87 -7.31
C ALA A 258 22.68 13.99 -5.82
N LEU A 259 23.41 13.30 -4.93
CA LEU A 259 23.20 13.35 -3.47
C LEU A 259 24.04 14.46 -2.79
N SER A 260 24.85 15.17 -3.55
CA SER A 260 25.52 16.40 -3.13
C SER A 260 25.71 17.33 -4.34
N PRO A 261 25.80 18.65 -4.12
CA PRO A 261 26.08 19.58 -5.21
C PRO A 261 27.53 19.45 -5.71
N ALA A 262 27.74 19.80 -6.98
CA ALA A 262 29.05 19.91 -7.59
C ALA A 262 29.22 21.34 -8.19
N PRO A 263 29.84 22.28 -7.45
CA PRO A 263 30.06 23.62 -7.95
C PRO A 263 31.05 23.65 -9.12
N SER A 264 30.87 24.61 -10.04
CA SER A 264 31.78 24.79 -11.15
C SER A 264 33.20 25.18 -10.67
N ALA A 265 34.22 24.60 -11.28
CA ALA A 265 35.59 25.06 -11.10
C ALA A 265 35.76 26.46 -11.71
N SER A 266 36.70 27.27 -11.14
CA SER A 266 37.12 28.49 -11.78
C SER A 266 37.73 28.20 -13.17
N TRP A 267 37.73 29.21 -14.08
CA TRP A 267 38.15 29.04 -15.46
C TRP A 267 39.57 28.42 -15.65
N LEU A 268 40.45 28.56 -14.64
CA LEU A 268 41.79 27.95 -14.62
C LEU A 268 41.79 26.44 -14.40
N GLY A 269 40.79 25.87 -13.67
CA GLY A 269 40.69 24.43 -13.46
C GLY A 269 40.07 23.66 -14.65
N GLY A 270 39.35 24.33 -15.54
CA GLY A 270 38.69 23.71 -16.70
C GLY A 270 39.63 23.26 -17.83
N LEU A 271 40.88 23.75 -17.84
CA LEU A 271 41.89 23.40 -18.88
C LEU A 271 42.40 21.94 -18.75
N THR A 272 42.50 21.45 -17.54
CA THR A 272 42.96 20.07 -17.28
C THR A 272 41.89 19.01 -17.64
N ASP A 273 40.62 19.33 -17.50
CA ASP A 273 39.53 18.42 -17.82
C ASP A 273 39.24 18.36 -19.32
N SER A 274 39.52 19.42 -20.06
CA SER A 274 39.40 19.42 -21.52
C SER A 274 40.39 18.46 -22.19
N LEU A 275 41.57 18.23 -21.58
CA LEU A 275 42.55 17.25 -22.01
C LEU A 275 42.08 15.79 -21.70
N ARG A 276 41.41 15.57 -20.57
CA ARG A 276 40.84 14.24 -20.22
C ARG A 276 39.70 13.80 -21.13
N LEU A 277 38.92 14.74 -21.67
CA LEU A 277 37.85 14.43 -22.64
C LEU A 277 38.40 14.03 -24.02
N TRP A 278 39.62 14.39 -24.35
CA TRP A 278 40.23 14.10 -25.67
C TRP A 278 40.88 12.72 -25.73
N PHE A 279 41.08 12.08 -24.57
CA PHE A 279 41.71 10.74 -24.42
C PHE A 279 40.74 9.63 -23.96
N ARG A 280 39.42 9.86 -23.95
CA ARG A 280 38.35 8.84 -23.77
C ARG A 280 37.63 8.65 -25.11
#